data_fba15a45647f0596c999242fd45f4606
#
_entry.id   fba15a45647f0596c999242fd45f4606
#
_cell.length_a   1.000
_cell.length_b   1.000
_cell.length_c   1.000
_cell.angle_alpha   90.00
_cell.angle_beta   90.00
_cell.angle_gamma   90.00
#
_symmetry.space_group_name_H-M   'P 1'
#
loop_
_entity.id
_entity.type
_entity.pdbx_description
1 polymer ?
#
loop_
_entity_poly.entity_id
_entity_poly.type
_entity_poly.pdbx_seq_one_letter_code
_entity_poly.pdbx_strand_id
1 'polypeptide(L)'
;MKDLQPNILNDYEHLITRAIERWGEEEDFPVLEGLERKALDDYLFEYQSILDSEGSQKAQLTKYGIIAILPVIVLSAFPESMLPWGKYSLIAGVAIGLVLALLIKGFVMLLVRVRLNRLKRANPELAEYSASVETYRKNKQ
;
A
#
# COMPACT_ATOMS: atom_id res chain seq x y z
N MET A 1 18.28 3.70 -5.87
CA MET A 1 18.07 5.14 -6.13
C MET A 1 17.29 5.39 -7.39
N LYS A 2 17.72 4.87 -8.51
CA LYS A 2 16.99 5.01 -9.77
C LYS A 2 15.57 4.43 -9.69
N ASP A 3 15.42 3.38 -8.93
CA ASP A 3 14.15 2.66 -8.83
C ASP A 3 13.12 3.38 -7.97
N LEU A 4 13.57 4.34 -7.14
CA LEU A 4 12.68 5.08 -6.24
C LEU A 4 12.01 6.25 -6.94
N GLN A 5 12.69 6.87 -7.90
CA GLN A 5 12.20 8.08 -8.53
C GLN A 5 10.89 7.88 -9.31
N PRO A 6 10.75 6.85 -10.16
CA PRO A 6 9.49 6.62 -10.86
C PRO A 6 8.32 6.39 -9.90
N ASN A 7 8.56 5.68 -8.79
CA ASN A 7 7.53 5.40 -7.80
C ASN A 7 7.10 6.67 -7.07
N ILE A 8 8.04 7.53 -6.71
CA ILE A 8 7.75 8.82 -6.08
C ILE A 8 6.92 9.69 -7.01
N LEU A 9 7.23 9.67 -8.31
CA LEU A 9 6.52 10.48 -9.29
C LEU A 9 5.10 10.01 -9.57
N ASN A 10 4.79 8.75 -9.27
CA ASN A 10 3.50 8.14 -9.54
C ASN A 10 2.66 7.89 -8.28
N ASP A 11 3.10 8.39 -7.12
CA ASP A 11 2.34 8.21 -5.89
C ASP A 11 1.08 9.09 -5.87
N TYR A 12 0.17 8.79 -4.94
CA TYR A 12 -1.12 9.47 -4.85
C TYR A 12 -0.96 10.96 -4.54
N GLU A 13 -0.07 11.31 -3.62
CA GLU A 13 0.17 12.70 -3.23
C GLU A 13 0.61 13.53 -4.43
N HIS A 14 1.61 13.04 -5.17
CA HIS A 14 2.12 13.74 -6.35
C HIS A 14 1.12 13.77 -7.49
N LEU A 15 0.33 12.70 -7.63
CA LEU A 15 -0.69 12.62 -8.65
C LEU A 15 -1.73 13.74 -8.48
N ILE A 16 -2.22 13.94 -7.27
CA ILE A 16 -3.19 15.00 -6.96
C ILE A 16 -2.56 16.37 -7.12
N THR A 17 -1.35 16.55 -6.57
CA THR A 17 -0.63 17.82 -6.64
C THR A 17 -0.38 18.25 -8.09
N ARG A 18 0.07 17.33 -8.93
CA ARG A 18 0.32 17.62 -10.34
C ARG A 18 -0.95 17.93 -11.10
N ALA A 19 -2.04 17.25 -10.78
CA ALA A 19 -3.32 17.54 -11.42
C ALA A 19 -3.75 18.97 -11.12
N ILE A 20 -3.58 19.41 -9.87
CA ILE A 20 -3.89 20.80 -9.48
C ILE A 20 -2.98 21.78 -10.23
N GLU A 21 -1.69 21.51 -10.33
CA GLU A 21 -0.75 22.38 -11.02
C GLU A 21 -1.04 22.50 -12.52
N ARG A 22 -1.43 21.37 -13.12
CA ARG A 22 -1.65 21.29 -14.56
C ARG A 22 -3.00 21.89 -15.00
N TRP A 23 -4.06 21.59 -14.24
CA TRP A 23 -5.43 21.95 -14.62
C TRP A 23 -6.14 22.85 -13.63
N GLY A 24 -5.46 23.30 -12.59
CA GLY A 24 -6.09 24.06 -11.50
C GLY A 24 -6.73 25.37 -11.93
N GLU A 25 -6.30 25.95 -13.05
CA GLU A 25 -6.86 27.20 -13.58
C GLU A 25 -8.01 26.98 -14.56
N GLU A 26 -8.29 25.73 -14.92
CA GLU A 26 -9.40 25.41 -15.80
C GLU A 26 -10.74 25.72 -15.12
N GLU A 27 -11.71 26.20 -15.90
CA GLU A 27 -13.02 26.60 -15.38
C GLU A 27 -13.79 25.44 -14.75
N ASP A 28 -13.65 24.24 -15.30
CA ASP A 28 -14.36 23.06 -14.84
C ASP A 28 -13.59 22.25 -13.77
N PHE A 29 -12.43 22.75 -13.35
CA PHE A 29 -11.62 22.08 -12.34
C PHE A 29 -12.28 22.21 -10.95
N PRO A 30 -12.27 21.15 -10.10
CA PRO A 30 -12.83 21.22 -8.76
C PRO A 30 -12.19 22.35 -7.94
N VAL A 31 -13.03 23.13 -7.27
CA VAL A 31 -12.59 24.28 -6.47
C VAL A 31 -12.47 23.89 -5.01
N LEU A 32 -11.39 24.30 -4.38
CA LEU A 32 -11.13 24.07 -2.96
C LEU A 32 -11.83 25.14 -2.13
N GLU A 33 -13.16 24.99 -1.98
CA GLU A 33 -13.98 25.96 -1.27
C GLU A 33 -13.93 25.76 0.25
N GLY A 34 -13.65 26.83 0.99
CA GLY A 34 -13.66 26.80 2.44
C GLY A 34 -12.56 25.97 3.08
N LEU A 35 -11.61 25.47 2.30
CA LEU A 35 -10.51 24.66 2.79
C LEU A 35 -9.17 25.31 2.48
N GLU A 36 -8.22 25.17 3.38
CA GLU A 36 -6.87 25.67 3.16
C GLU A 36 -6.05 24.67 2.33
N ARG A 37 -5.21 25.18 1.44
CA ARG A 37 -4.30 24.34 0.67
C ARG A 37 -3.37 23.54 1.58
N LYS A 38 -2.95 24.14 2.70
CA LYS A 38 -2.12 23.45 3.68
C LYS A 38 -2.83 22.21 4.25
N ALA A 39 -4.11 22.35 4.55
CA ALA A 39 -4.90 21.21 5.04
C ALA A 39 -4.95 20.08 4.02
N LEU A 40 -5.09 20.43 2.74
CA LEU A 40 -5.06 19.43 1.65
C LEU A 40 -3.68 18.78 1.57
N ASP A 41 -2.61 19.55 1.62
CA ASP A 41 -1.25 19.03 1.55
C ASP A 41 -0.97 18.07 2.71
N ASP A 42 -1.40 18.43 3.92
CA ASP A 42 -1.25 17.58 5.11
C ASP A 42 -2.05 16.27 4.98
N TYR A 43 -3.27 16.37 4.46
CA TYR A 43 -4.11 15.19 4.20
C TYR A 43 -3.45 14.25 3.19
N LEU A 44 -2.97 14.79 2.08
CA LEU A 44 -2.32 13.99 1.03
C LEU A 44 -1.05 13.34 1.56
N PHE A 45 -0.29 14.07 2.38
CA PHE A 45 0.92 13.51 2.99
C PHE A 45 0.59 12.33 3.90
N GLU A 46 -0.42 12.48 4.77
CA GLU A 46 -0.84 11.37 5.64
C GLU A 46 -1.38 10.20 4.84
N TYR A 47 -2.17 10.47 3.81
CA TYR A 47 -2.70 9.44 2.93
C TYR A 47 -1.57 8.63 2.32
N GLN A 48 -0.59 9.32 1.75
CA GLN A 48 0.56 8.67 1.13
C GLN A 48 1.42 7.91 2.15
N SER A 49 1.58 8.47 3.36
CA SER A 49 2.31 7.79 4.45
C SER A 49 1.67 6.46 4.81
N ILE A 50 0.34 6.39 4.83
CA ILE A 50 -0.37 5.15 5.11
C ILE A 50 -0.15 4.14 3.98
N LEU A 51 -0.24 4.59 2.72
CA LEU A 51 0.03 3.73 1.57
C LEU A 51 1.45 3.18 1.59
N ASP A 52 2.41 4.00 2.01
CA ASP A 52 3.83 3.62 2.03
C ASP A 52 4.23 2.87 3.29
N SER A 53 3.29 2.65 4.23
CA SER A 53 3.61 2.00 5.51
C SER A 53 4.13 0.58 5.36
N GLU A 54 3.80 -0.12 4.27
CA GLU A 54 4.34 -1.45 4.00
C GLU A 54 5.78 -1.40 3.48
N GLY A 55 6.24 -0.24 3.04
CA GLY A 55 7.55 -0.09 2.43
C GLY A 55 7.52 -0.33 0.92
N SER A 56 8.70 -0.38 0.31
CA SER A 56 8.85 -0.60 -1.11
C SER A 56 8.48 -2.03 -1.50
N GLN A 57 8.22 -2.25 -2.78
CA GLN A 57 7.95 -3.58 -3.31
C GLN A 57 9.08 -4.56 -2.99
N LYS A 58 10.33 -4.10 -3.09
CA LYS A 58 11.50 -4.91 -2.76
C LYS A 58 11.51 -5.31 -1.28
N ALA A 59 11.22 -4.36 -0.38
CA ALA A 59 11.15 -4.63 1.05
C ALA A 59 10.04 -5.63 1.36
N GLN A 60 8.89 -5.51 0.71
CA GLN A 60 7.78 -6.45 0.87
C GLN A 60 8.15 -7.85 0.40
N LEU A 61 8.80 -7.98 -0.77
CA LEU A 61 9.25 -9.26 -1.28
C LEU A 61 10.21 -9.95 -0.32
N THR A 62 11.16 -9.20 0.24
CA THR A 62 12.12 -9.72 1.20
C THR A 62 11.40 -10.20 2.46
N LYS A 63 10.51 -9.39 3.01
CA LYS A 63 9.76 -9.71 4.23
C LYS A 63 8.91 -10.96 4.06
N TYR A 64 8.10 -11.01 3.00
CA TYR A 64 7.21 -12.15 2.76
C TYR A 64 7.96 -13.40 2.31
N GLY A 65 9.09 -13.22 1.62
CA GLY A 65 9.98 -14.32 1.28
C GLY A 65 10.55 -14.99 2.52
N ILE A 66 10.98 -14.20 3.51
CA ILE A 66 11.49 -14.72 4.78
C ILE A 66 10.38 -15.48 5.51
N ILE A 67 9.18 -14.91 5.58
CA ILE A 67 8.03 -15.56 6.22
C ILE A 67 7.71 -16.90 5.55
N ALA A 68 7.75 -16.94 4.22
CA ALA A 68 7.45 -18.14 3.47
C ALA A 68 8.48 -19.25 3.70
N ILE A 69 9.75 -18.90 3.95
CA ILE A 69 10.83 -19.85 4.16
C ILE A 69 10.88 -20.35 5.62
N LEU A 70 10.43 -19.56 6.59
CA LEU A 70 10.52 -19.91 8.01
C LEU A 70 10.02 -21.31 8.35
N PRO A 71 8.84 -21.77 7.90
CA PRO A 71 8.40 -23.13 8.21
C PRO A 71 9.35 -24.20 7.70
N VAL A 72 9.95 -24.01 6.52
CA VAL A 72 10.92 -24.95 5.95
C VAL A 72 12.15 -25.03 6.85
N ILE A 73 12.65 -23.89 7.33
CA ILE A 73 13.81 -23.85 8.22
C ILE A 73 13.50 -24.56 9.52
N VAL A 74 12.34 -24.31 10.11
CA VAL A 74 11.93 -24.95 11.37
C VAL A 74 11.85 -26.48 11.18
N LEU A 75 11.17 -26.93 10.11
CA LEU A 75 11.00 -28.36 9.86
C LEU A 75 12.33 -29.05 9.57
N SER A 76 13.27 -28.35 8.91
CA SER A 76 14.58 -28.93 8.58
C SER A 76 15.47 -29.14 9.80
N ALA A 77 15.13 -28.54 10.94
CA ALA A 77 15.85 -28.73 12.20
C ALA A 77 15.53 -30.07 12.89
N PHE A 78 14.49 -30.76 12.44
CA PHE A 78 14.03 -32.03 13.02
C PHE A 78 14.32 -33.21 12.08
N PRO A 79 14.61 -34.41 12.66
CA PRO A 79 14.74 -35.59 11.84
C PRO A 79 13.43 -35.90 11.10
N GLU A 80 13.55 -36.48 9.92
CA GLU A 80 12.39 -36.86 9.10
C GLU A 80 11.43 -37.79 9.85
N SER A 81 11.97 -38.69 10.67
CA SER A 81 11.18 -39.62 11.46
C SER A 81 10.29 -38.95 12.51
N MET A 82 10.61 -37.74 12.93
CA MET A 82 9.85 -37.00 13.94
C MET A 82 8.74 -36.16 13.31
N LEU A 83 8.72 -36.01 12.00
CA LEU A 83 7.75 -35.17 11.29
C LEU A 83 6.55 -35.99 10.83
N PRO A 84 5.31 -35.43 10.95
CA PRO A 84 4.10 -36.19 10.57
C PRO A 84 4.02 -36.48 9.08
N TRP A 85 4.69 -35.67 8.24
CA TRP A 85 4.67 -35.85 6.79
C TRP A 85 5.88 -36.61 6.25
N GLY A 86 6.82 -36.96 7.09
CA GLY A 86 8.02 -37.70 6.69
C GLY A 86 8.78 -37.01 5.56
N LYS A 87 9.00 -37.70 4.47
CA LYS A 87 9.74 -37.21 3.31
C LYS A 87 9.07 -36.02 2.60
N TYR A 88 7.79 -35.80 2.84
CA TYR A 88 7.03 -34.70 2.24
C TYR A 88 7.06 -33.42 3.09
N SER A 89 7.82 -33.42 4.19
CA SER A 89 7.86 -32.29 5.12
C SER A 89 8.32 -30.98 4.47
N LEU A 90 9.27 -31.05 3.53
CA LEU A 90 9.73 -29.85 2.81
C LEU A 90 8.59 -29.24 1.98
N ILE A 91 7.85 -30.08 1.27
CA ILE A 91 6.72 -29.62 0.46
C ILE A 91 5.64 -29.04 1.36
N ALA A 92 5.35 -29.70 2.48
CA ALA A 92 4.39 -29.19 3.47
C ALA A 92 4.86 -27.85 4.05
N GLY A 93 6.16 -27.71 4.34
CA GLY A 93 6.74 -26.46 4.85
C GLY A 93 6.58 -25.32 3.86
N VAL A 94 6.84 -25.57 2.58
CA VAL A 94 6.66 -24.56 1.53
C VAL A 94 5.19 -24.13 1.45
N ALA A 95 4.27 -25.09 1.46
CA ALA A 95 2.83 -24.79 1.40
C ALA A 95 2.37 -23.97 2.60
N ILE A 96 2.78 -24.35 3.81
CA ILE A 96 2.46 -23.62 5.04
C ILE A 96 3.02 -22.20 4.98
N GLY A 97 4.28 -22.05 4.55
CA GLY A 97 4.93 -20.75 4.44
C GLY A 97 4.23 -19.82 3.47
N LEU A 98 3.81 -20.33 2.31
CA LEU A 98 3.07 -19.53 1.33
C LEU A 98 1.72 -19.08 1.88
N VAL A 99 1.01 -19.99 2.56
CA VAL A 99 -0.29 -19.65 3.18
C VAL A 99 -0.10 -18.59 4.25
N LEU A 100 0.90 -18.72 5.11
CA LEU A 100 1.20 -17.73 6.15
C LEU A 100 1.52 -16.37 5.54
N ALA A 101 2.36 -16.33 4.51
CA ALA A 101 2.72 -15.08 3.84
C ALA A 101 1.48 -14.40 3.25
N LEU A 102 0.61 -15.16 2.60
CA LEU A 102 -0.62 -14.63 2.03
C LEU A 102 -1.58 -14.11 3.11
N LEU A 103 -1.71 -14.83 4.22
CA LEU A 103 -2.57 -14.40 5.33
C LEU A 103 -2.06 -13.10 5.96
N ILE A 104 -0.75 -13.00 6.18
CA ILE A 104 -0.14 -11.79 6.74
C ILE A 104 -0.29 -10.62 5.78
N LYS A 105 -0.05 -10.86 4.48
CA LYS A 105 -0.22 -9.81 3.47
C LYS A 105 -1.66 -9.31 3.45
N GLY A 106 -2.64 -10.22 3.46
CA GLY A 106 -4.06 -9.86 3.49
C GLY A 106 -4.42 -9.06 4.73
N PHE A 107 -3.89 -9.43 5.89
CA PHE A 107 -4.12 -8.70 7.13
C PHE A 107 -3.54 -7.29 7.08
N VAL A 108 -2.32 -7.14 6.57
CA VAL A 108 -1.67 -5.83 6.44
C VAL A 108 -2.44 -4.95 5.46
N MET A 109 -2.89 -5.51 4.33
CA MET A 109 -3.72 -4.77 3.38
C MET A 109 -5.02 -4.29 4.01
N LEU A 110 -5.63 -5.11 4.85
CA LEU A 110 -6.84 -4.74 5.56
C LEU A 110 -6.57 -3.59 6.54
N LEU A 111 -5.45 -3.63 7.27
CA LEU A 111 -5.06 -2.55 8.17
C LEU A 111 -4.85 -1.23 7.42
N VAL A 112 -4.19 -1.29 6.27
CA VAL A 112 -3.99 -0.09 5.43
C VAL A 112 -5.34 0.47 5.01
N ARG A 113 -6.25 -0.38 4.55
CA ARG A 113 -7.59 0.05 4.14
C ARG A 113 -8.36 0.69 5.30
N VAL A 114 -8.29 0.09 6.50
CA VAL A 114 -8.94 0.65 7.68
C VAL A 114 -8.37 2.02 8.04
N ARG A 115 -7.05 2.16 7.99
CA ARG A 115 -6.39 3.45 8.25
C ARG A 115 -6.80 4.51 7.24
N LEU A 116 -6.84 4.17 5.96
CA LEU A 116 -7.26 5.10 4.92
C LEU A 116 -8.72 5.52 5.11
N ASN A 117 -9.60 4.57 5.42
CA ASN A 117 -11.00 4.88 5.66
C ASN A 117 -11.17 5.78 6.89
N ARG A 118 -10.38 5.54 7.93
CA ARG A 118 -10.41 6.37 9.13
C ARG A 118 -9.96 7.80 8.81
N LEU A 119 -8.89 7.95 8.03
CA LEU A 119 -8.42 9.26 7.60
C LEU A 119 -9.48 9.99 6.77
N LYS A 120 -10.12 9.30 5.83
CA LYS A 120 -11.19 9.86 5.00
C LYS A 120 -12.38 10.32 5.83
N ARG A 121 -12.76 9.55 6.85
CA ARG A 121 -13.86 9.90 7.74
C ARG A 121 -13.53 11.11 8.61
N ALA A 122 -12.27 11.24 9.01
CA ALA A 122 -11.81 12.39 9.79
C ALA A 122 -11.75 13.66 8.94
N ASN A 123 -11.59 13.53 7.62
CA ASN A 123 -11.45 14.65 6.69
C ASN A 123 -12.37 14.46 5.47
N PRO A 124 -13.71 14.43 5.67
CA PRO A 124 -14.62 14.09 4.57
C PRO A 124 -14.58 15.06 3.40
N GLU A 125 -14.42 16.35 3.67
CA GLU A 125 -14.37 17.37 2.62
C GLU A 125 -13.11 17.25 1.78
N LEU A 126 -11.97 17.00 2.42
CA LEU A 126 -10.70 16.81 1.73
C LEU A 126 -10.69 15.50 0.93
N ALA A 127 -11.28 14.44 1.49
CA ALA A 127 -11.41 13.16 0.79
C ALA A 127 -12.27 13.30 -0.46
N GLU A 128 -13.38 14.01 -0.36
CA GLU A 128 -14.26 14.27 -1.49
C GLU A 128 -13.57 15.12 -2.55
N TYR A 129 -12.87 16.17 -2.13
CA TYR A 129 -12.12 17.01 -3.05
C TYR A 129 -11.04 16.23 -3.80
N SER A 130 -10.27 15.42 -3.09
CA SER A 130 -9.23 14.60 -3.71
C SER A 130 -9.80 13.61 -4.71
N ALA A 131 -10.94 13.00 -4.39
CA ALA A 131 -11.63 12.08 -5.31
C ALA A 131 -12.12 12.82 -6.56
N SER A 132 -12.60 14.05 -6.40
CA SER A 132 -13.04 14.90 -7.52
C SER A 132 -11.89 15.23 -8.45
N VAL A 133 -10.73 15.59 -7.89
CA VAL A 133 -9.52 15.89 -8.65
C VAL A 133 -9.06 14.65 -9.42
N GLU A 134 -9.07 13.49 -8.77
CA GLU A 134 -8.67 12.24 -9.42
C GLU A 134 -9.58 11.89 -10.58
N THR A 135 -10.90 12.06 -10.40
CA THR A 135 -11.89 11.82 -11.46
C THR A 135 -11.66 12.79 -12.63
N TYR A 136 -11.43 14.06 -12.32
CA TYR A 136 -11.15 15.08 -13.33
C TYR A 136 -9.92 14.70 -14.16
N ARG A 137 -8.85 14.29 -13.47
CA ARG A 137 -7.61 13.86 -14.13
C ARG A 137 -7.85 12.70 -15.09
N LYS A 138 -8.61 11.70 -14.66
CA LYS A 138 -8.93 10.54 -15.48
C LYS A 138 -9.72 10.94 -16.73
N ASN A 139 -10.63 11.88 -16.59
CA ASN A 139 -11.43 12.37 -17.73
C ASN A 139 -10.61 13.19 -18.71
N LYS A 140 -9.56 13.87 -18.25
CA LYS A 140 -8.69 14.66 -19.10
C LYS A 140 -7.62 13.84 -19.82
N GLN A 141 -7.36 12.65 -19.32
CA GLN A 141 -6.47 11.72 -20.01
C GLN A 141 -7.27 10.83 -20.95
#